data_0a529bfc3f99068e03ec01907a631003
#
_entry.id   0a529bfc3f99068e03ec01907a631003
#
_cell.length_a   1.000
_cell.length_b   1.000
_cell.length_c   1.000
_cell.angle_alpha   90.00
_cell.angle_beta   90.00
_cell.angle_gamma   90.00
#
_symmetry.space_group_name_H-M   'P 1'
#
loop_
_entity.id
_entity.type
_entity.pdbx_description
1 polymer ?
#
loop_
_entity_poly.entity_id
_entity_poly.type
_entity_poly.pdbx_seq_one_letter_code
_entity_poly.pdbx_strand_id
1 'polypeptide(L)'
;MPSEIAYGARMTLPLGPAPWYGLSPETLRFLEVHPARAIAIPGRGWRDLGDALMLFSGSEREPFFNRLTALRWPEDPHAFDLRLDEACRLFDALDRKPYFWTIPGLSTPTDIAARLASNGFVDQGGGYDMILLRDPRETHVPPLPPGLTLERWNNPATEARERIAADLAVVIGESFRIPDARRSGLVGEISLTLEQPRFHAYLLRLDGEPVATGERYTFDGASHLSSIGTRPAFQGRGFGRIVTRALALDSFAEEIGLIYLGVYAENSPAIRLYESLGFAVLGPRSSDMLLEHPNGR
;
A
#
# COMPACT_ATOMS: atom_id res chain seq x y z
N MET A 1 -24.85 -6.36 -7.68
CA MET A 1 -23.82 -7.10 -8.41
C MET A 1 -23.07 -6.06 -9.23
N PRO A 2 -21.86 -5.63 -8.81
CA PRO A 2 -21.03 -4.85 -9.71
C PRO A 2 -20.54 -5.79 -10.82
N SER A 3 -20.64 -5.33 -12.06
CA SER A 3 -20.19 -6.02 -13.26
C SER A 3 -18.73 -6.47 -13.10
N GLU A 4 -18.44 -7.75 -13.37
CA GLU A 4 -17.10 -8.27 -13.56
C GLU A 4 -16.39 -7.41 -14.62
N ILE A 5 -15.43 -6.64 -14.17
CA ILE A 5 -14.49 -5.98 -15.07
C ILE A 5 -13.62 -7.10 -15.64
N ALA A 6 -13.80 -7.41 -16.91
CA ALA A 6 -13.04 -8.43 -17.63
C ALA A 6 -11.57 -8.01 -17.76
N TYR A 7 -10.75 -8.29 -16.77
CA TYR A 7 -9.29 -8.16 -16.80
C TYR A 7 -8.64 -9.43 -17.36
N GLY A 8 -9.07 -9.88 -18.54
CA GLY A 8 -8.65 -11.14 -19.17
C GLY A 8 -7.74 -11.02 -20.37
N ALA A 9 -7.04 -9.88 -20.56
CA ALA A 9 -6.02 -9.76 -21.61
C ALA A 9 -4.78 -9.12 -20.99
N ARG A 10 -3.58 -9.64 -21.33
CA ARG A 10 -2.31 -8.96 -21.10
C ARG A 10 -2.51 -7.48 -21.43
N MET A 11 -2.54 -6.62 -20.42
CA MET A 11 -2.61 -5.20 -20.63
C MET A 11 -1.22 -4.77 -21.13
N THR A 12 -1.00 -4.90 -22.45
CA THR A 12 -0.04 -4.03 -23.12
C THR A 12 -0.65 -2.63 -22.99
N LEU A 13 -0.29 -1.94 -21.92
CA LEU A 13 -0.69 -0.56 -21.71
C LEU A 13 -0.18 0.22 -22.92
N PRO A 14 -1.07 0.77 -23.76
CA PRO A 14 -0.64 1.80 -24.69
C PRO A 14 -0.26 2.98 -23.82
N LEU A 15 1.05 3.09 -23.51
CA LEU A 15 1.58 4.12 -22.65
C LEU A 15 1.29 5.47 -23.28
N GLY A 16 0.24 6.12 -22.80
CA GLY A 16 0.02 7.53 -22.99
C GLY A 16 1.09 8.35 -22.25
N PRO A 17 1.13 9.67 -22.45
CA PRO A 17 2.07 10.52 -21.73
C PRO A 17 1.83 10.46 -20.22
N ALA A 18 2.92 10.61 -19.44
CA ALA A 18 2.83 10.88 -18.01
C ALA A 18 1.91 12.12 -17.77
N PRO A 19 1.26 12.23 -16.59
CA PRO A 19 1.51 11.44 -15.38
C PRO A 19 0.66 10.17 -15.23
N TRP A 20 -0.38 9.97 -16.03
CA TRP A 20 -1.35 8.90 -15.83
C TRP A 20 -1.24 7.74 -16.82
N TYR A 21 -0.27 7.80 -17.74
CA TYR A 21 0.03 6.75 -18.73
C TYR A 21 -1.17 6.24 -19.53
N GLY A 22 -2.20 7.09 -19.74
CA GLY A 22 -3.40 6.72 -20.48
C GLY A 22 -4.33 5.75 -19.76
N LEU A 23 -4.17 5.56 -18.45
CA LEU A 23 -5.09 4.76 -17.66
C LEU A 23 -6.48 5.40 -17.65
N SER A 24 -7.52 4.55 -17.73
CA SER A 24 -8.90 5.03 -17.67
C SER A 24 -9.24 5.59 -16.28
N PRO A 25 -10.24 6.48 -16.16
CA PRO A 25 -10.72 6.95 -14.86
C PRO A 25 -11.13 5.81 -13.93
N GLU A 26 -11.70 4.73 -14.46
CA GLU A 26 -12.08 3.53 -13.70
C GLU A 26 -10.85 2.83 -13.12
N THR A 27 -9.78 2.68 -13.92
CA THR A 27 -8.52 2.09 -13.46
C THR A 27 -7.86 2.96 -12.40
N LEU A 28 -7.87 4.28 -12.56
CA LEU A 28 -7.34 5.20 -11.55
C LEU A 28 -8.16 5.14 -10.26
N ARG A 29 -9.49 5.12 -10.35
CA ARG A 29 -10.36 4.92 -9.17
C ARG A 29 -10.11 3.57 -8.50
N PHE A 30 -9.91 2.52 -9.28
CA PHE A 30 -9.54 1.20 -8.75
C PHE A 30 -8.24 1.26 -7.95
N LEU A 31 -7.19 1.93 -8.46
CA LEU A 31 -5.91 2.07 -7.77
C LEU A 31 -6.02 2.85 -6.46
N GLU A 32 -6.93 3.82 -6.35
CA GLU A 32 -7.17 4.55 -5.10
C GLU A 32 -7.79 3.68 -4.00
N VAL A 33 -8.62 2.69 -4.35
CA VAL A 33 -9.36 1.87 -3.38
C VAL A 33 -8.77 0.49 -3.14
N HIS A 34 -8.08 -0.08 -4.13
CA HIS A 34 -7.53 -1.43 -4.07
C HIS A 34 -6.55 -1.64 -2.91
N PRO A 35 -5.62 -0.70 -2.59
CA PRO A 35 -4.70 -0.87 -1.45
C PRO A 35 -5.42 -0.97 -0.11
N ALA A 36 -6.49 -0.19 0.09
CA ALA A 36 -7.28 -0.25 1.32
C ALA A 36 -8.04 -1.58 1.45
N ARG A 37 -8.56 -2.11 0.33
CA ARG A 37 -9.21 -3.43 0.27
C ARG A 37 -8.19 -4.56 0.45
N ALA A 38 -6.97 -4.38 -0.05
CA ALA A 38 -5.89 -5.36 0.02
C ALA A 38 -5.52 -5.71 1.46
N ILE A 39 -5.38 -4.71 2.33
CA ILE A 39 -4.94 -4.87 3.72
C ILE A 39 -6.06 -5.21 4.71
N ALA A 40 -7.28 -5.49 4.22
CA ALA A 40 -8.40 -5.90 5.09
C ALA A 40 -8.16 -7.32 5.62
N ILE A 41 -8.31 -7.47 6.95
CA ILE A 41 -8.21 -8.73 7.71
C ILE A 41 -9.33 -8.74 8.77
N PRO A 42 -9.57 -9.86 9.47
CA PRO A 42 -10.47 -9.84 10.62
C PRO A 42 -10.11 -8.72 11.61
N GLY A 43 -11.08 -7.82 11.90
CA GLY A 43 -10.89 -6.65 12.75
C GLY A 43 -10.40 -5.38 12.02
N ARG A 44 -10.01 -5.47 10.75
CA ARG A 44 -9.69 -4.32 9.89
C ARG A 44 -10.51 -4.39 8.62
N GLY A 45 -11.44 -3.48 8.48
CA GLY A 45 -12.40 -3.45 7.37
C GLY A 45 -12.30 -2.19 6.52
N TRP A 46 -13.12 -2.16 5.48
CA TRP A 46 -13.36 -0.97 4.69
C TRP A 46 -14.87 -0.79 4.44
N ARG A 47 -15.27 0.44 4.18
CA ARG A 47 -16.65 0.81 3.83
C ARG A 47 -16.63 1.79 2.65
N ASP A 48 -17.40 1.51 1.63
CA ASP A 48 -17.70 2.47 0.58
C ASP A 48 -18.78 3.44 1.07
N LEU A 49 -18.48 4.72 1.05
CA LEU A 49 -19.39 5.81 1.43
C LEU A 49 -20.06 6.45 0.20
N GLY A 50 -19.76 5.93 -1.02
CA GLY A 50 -20.21 6.50 -2.29
C GLY A 50 -19.26 7.57 -2.82
N ASP A 51 -18.90 8.53 -1.99
CA ASP A 51 -18.02 9.66 -2.30
C ASP A 51 -16.61 9.56 -1.70
N ALA A 52 -16.35 8.50 -0.96
CA ALA A 52 -15.05 8.14 -0.38
C ALA A 52 -15.02 6.65 -0.02
N LEU A 53 -13.82 6.09 0.16
CA LEU A 53 -13.62 4.80 0.79
C LEU A 53 -13.03 5.02 2.19
N MET A 54 -13.66 4.45 3.21
CA MET A 54 -13.16 4.45 4.57
C MET A 54 -12.49 3.12 4.89
N LEU A 55 -11.21 3.14 5.25
CA LEU A 55 -10.52 2.05 5.91
C LEU A 55 -10.58 2.29 7.42
N PHE A 56 -10.85 1.25 8.20
CA PHE A 56 -10.93 1.32 9.66
C PHE A 56 -10.43 0.06 10.33
N SER A 57 -9.86 0.20 11.53
CA SER A 57 -9.41 -0.92 12.36
C SER A 57 -10.01 -0.83 13.75
N GLY A 58 -10.56 -1.95 14.25
CA GLY A 58 -11.08 -2.05 15.61
C GLY A 58 -9.98 -2.08 16.68
N SER A 59 -8.80 -2.62 16.35
CA SER A 59 -7.69 -2.80 17.28
C SER A 59 -6.56 -1.79 17.09
N GLU A 60 -6.27 -1.40 15.85
CA GLU A 60 -5.13 -0.55 15.51
C GLU A 60 -5.54 0.92 15.45
N ARG A 61 -4.82 1.79 16.18
CA ARG A 61 -5.11 3.23 16.25
C ARG A 61 -4.33 4.07 15.25
N GLU A 62 -3.33 3.50 14.59
CA GLU A 62 -2.51 4.21 13.62
C GLU A 62 -3.37 4.80 12.48
N PRO A 63 -3.16 6.07 12.11
CA PRO A 63 -3.91 6.72 11.04
C PRO A 63 -3.87 5.96 9.71
N PHE A 64 -2.73 5.33 9.39
CA PHE A 64 -2.57 4.52 8.18
C PHE A 64 -3.67 3.47 8.01
N PHE A 65 -4.14 2.84 9.11
CA PHE A 65 -5.20 1.84 9.11
C PHE A 65 -6.60 2.42 9.36
N ASN A 66 -6.70 3.73 9.54
CA ASN A 66 -7.94 4.45 9.81
C ASN A 66 -7.95 5.73 8.97
N ARG A 67 -8.40 5.62 7.72
CA ARG A 67 -8.31 6.74 6.77
C ARG A 67 -9.46 6.78 5.79
N LEU A 68 -9.67 7.95 5.21
CA LEU A 68 -10.45 8.11 3.99
C LEU A 68 -9.52 8.24 2.79
N THR A 69 -9.89 7.63 1.69
CA THR A 69 -9.23 7.75 0.39
C THR A 69 -10.27 7.86 -0.73
N ALA A 70 -9.84 8.15 -1.95
CA ALA A 70 -10.68 8.25 -3.13
C ALA A 70 -11.82 9.28 -2.98
N LEU A 71 -11.49 10.44 -2.45
CA LEU A 71 -12.43 11.51 -2.09
C LEU A 71 -13.04 12.16 -3.33
N ARG A 72 -14.38 12.24 -3.38
CA ARG A 72 -15.19 12.88 -4.43
C ARG A 72 -16.26 13.75 -3.79
N TRP A 73 -15.79 14.78 -3.07
CA TRP A 73 -16.63 15.65 -2.26
C TRP A 73 -17.17 16.84 -3.05
N PRO A 74 -18.19 17.57 -2.51
CA PRO A 74 -18.79 18.72 -3.19
C PRO A 74 -17.80 19.86 -3.44
N GLU A 75 -17.96 20.53 -4.60
CA GLU A 75 -17.25 21.77 -4.92
C GLU A 75 -17.76 22.97 -4.12
N ASP A 76 -19.07 23.03 -3.82
CA ASP A 76 -19.68 24.09 -3.02
C ASP A 76 -19.06 24.12 -1.62
N PRO A 77 -18.56 25.29 -1.14
CA PRO A 77 -17.86 25.39 0.14
C PRO A 77 -18.71 24.96 1.33
N HIS A 78 -19.98 25.33 1.36
CA HIS A 78 -20.85 24.99 2.48
C HIS A 78 -21.18 23.48 2.51
N ALA A 79 -21.46 22.90 1.35
CA ALA A 79 -21.66 21.45 1.25
C ALA A 79 -20.39 20.67 1.57
N PHE A 80 -19.20 21.20 1.22
CA PHE A 80 -17.91 20.63 1.61
C PHE A 80 -17.74 20.61 3.14
N ASP A 81 -17.99 21.75 3.80
CA ASP A 81 -17.85 21.87 5.26
C ASP A 81 -18.79 20.90 5.99
N LEU A 82 -20.05 20.80 5.55
CA LEU A 82 -20.99 19.80 6.09
C LEU A 82 -20.47 18.36 5.93
N ARG A 83 -19.93 18.06 4.75
CA ARG A 83 -19.38 16.72 4.48
C ARG A 83 -18.13 16.43 5.29
N LEU A 84 -17.28 17.43 5.49
CA LEU A 84 -16.10 17.33 6.36
C LEU A 84 -16.49 17.04 7.81
N ASP A 85 -17.49 17.75 8.33
CA ASP A 85 -18.01 17.52 9.68
C ASP A 85 -18.60 16.10 9.84
N GLU A 86 -19.31 15.61 8.84
CA GLU A 86 -19.79 14.21 8.83
C GLU A 86 -18.64 13.21 8.85
N ALA A 87 -17.61 13.45 8.04
CA ALA A 87 -16.43 12.59 8.00
C ALA A 87 -15.69 12.60 9.35
N CYS A 88 -15.49 13.76 9.98
CA CYS A 88 -14.86 13.84 11.30
C CYS A 88 -15.67 13.08 12.35
N ARG A 89 -17.01 13.16 12.35
CA ARG A 89 -17.85 12.39 13.26
C ARG A 89 -17.71 10.87 13.10
N LEU A 90 -17.42 10.37 11.88
CA LEU A 90 -17.13 8.94 11.69
C LEU A 90 -15.86 8.50 12.42
N PHE A 91 -14.82 9.33 12.40
CA PHE A 91 -13.59 9.06 13.13
C PHE A 91 -13.76 9.19 14.65
N ASP A 92 -14.51 10.19 15.10
CA ASP A 92 -14.85 10.37 16.52
C ASP A 92 -15.59 9.15 17.06
N ALA A 93 -16.58 8.63 16.31
CA ALA A 93 -17.33 7.42 16.68
C ALA A 93 -16.46 6.16 16.79
N LEU A 94 -15.31 6.15 16.12
CA LEU A 94 -14.33 5.07 16.20
C LEU A 94 -13.21 5.32 17.22
N ASP A 95 -13.20 6.50 17.87
CA ASP A 95 -12.08 6.98 18.68
C ASP A 95 -10.76 6.99 17.90
N ARG A 96 -10.78 7.62 16.70
CA ARG A 96 -9.66 7.73 15.77
C ARG A 96 -9.46 9.17 15.34
N LYS A 97 -8.22 9.52 14.97
CA LYS A 97 -7.92 10.83 14.36
C LYS A 97 -8.37 10.84 12.90
N PRO A 98 -9.04 11.91 12.43
CA PRO A 98 -9.35 12.07 11.01
C PRO A 98 -8.07 12.11 10.17
N TYR A 99 -7.97 11.20 9.19
CA TYR A 99 -6.83 11.07 8.31
C TYR A 99 -7.29 10.82 6.87
N PHE A 100 -6.93 11.71 5.97
CA PHE A 100 -7.44 11.72 4.60
C PHE A 100 -6.29 11.70 3.60
N TRP A 101 -6.33 10.75 2.68
CA TRP A 101 -5.42 10.72 1.55
C TRP A 101 -6.04 11.44 0.38
N THR A 102 -5.34 12.44 -0.14
CA THR A 102 -5.75 13.22 -1.31
C THR A 102 -4.72 13.09 -2.42
N ILE A 103 -5.20 12.95 -3.65
CA ILE A 103 -4.34 12.83 -4.83
C ILE A 103 -4.74 13.97 -5.80
N PRO A 104 -3.85 14.92 -6.10
CA PRO A 104 -4.14 15.99 -7.03
C PRO A 104 -4.55 15.45 -8.40
N GLY A 105 -5.62 15.98 -8.97
CA GLY A 105 -6.19 15.53 -10.24
C GLY A 105 -7.10 14.30 -10.15
N LEU A 106 -7.15 13.61 -9.01
CA LEU A 106 -8.13 12.55 -8.75
C LEU A 106 -9.13 12.96 -7.67
N SER A 107 -8.66 13.48 -6.55
CA SER A 107 -9.56 13.95 -5.48
C SER A 107 -10.30 15.22 -5.88
N THR A 108 -11.57 15.33 -5.46
CA THR A 108 -12.40 16.53 -5.64
C THR A 108 -12.91 17.05 -4.30
N PRO A 109 -13.06 18.39 -4.15
CA PRO A 109 -12.68 19.44 -5.11
C PRO A 109 -11.16 19.46 -5.40
N THR A 110 -10.74 20.11 -6.48
CA THR A 110 -9.32 20.13 -6.89
C THR A 110 -8.41 20.80 -5.87
N ASP A 111 -8.95 21.68 -5.03
CA ASP A 111 -8.28 22.37 -3.91
C ASP A 111 -8.51 21.67 -2.56
N ILE A 112 -8.95 20.42 -2.54
CA ILE A 112 -9.34 19.71 -1.30
C ILE A 112 -8.26 19.73 -0.23
N ALA A 113 -6.99 19.55 -0.58
CA ALA A 113 -5.88 19.60 0.38
C ALA A 113 -5.76 21.01 1.03
N ALA A 114 -5.97 22.10 0.26
CA ALA A 114 -5.96 23.44 0.80
C ALA A 114 -7.17 23.71 1.71
N ARG A 115 -8.35 23.23 1.35
CA ARG A 115 -9.54 23.31 2.21
C ARG A 115 -9.36 22.55 3.52
N LEU A 116 -8.79 21.34 3.46
CA LEU A 116 -8.46 20.56 4.66
C LEU A 116 -7.45 21.32 5.54
N ALA A 117 -6.40 21.87 4.94
CA ALA A 117 -5.42 22.68 5.67
C ALA A 117 -6.04 23.91 6.35
N SER A 118 -6.97 24.60 5.68
CA SER A 118 -7.72 25.71 6.26
C SER A 118 -8.63 25.28 7.43
N ASN A 119 -8.95 23.99 7.50
CA ASN A 119 -9.71 23.36 8.57
C ASN A 119 -8.83 22.67 9.64
N GLY A 120 -7.53 23.01 9.69
CA GLY A 120 -6.61 22.56 10.75
C GLY A 120 -5.92 21.21 10.48
N PHE A 121 -6.11 20.61 9.31
CA PHE A 121 -5.36 19.42 8.92
C PHE A 121 -3.93 19.80 8.53
N VAL A 122 -2.99 18.92 8.86
CA VAL A 122 -1.57 19.07 8.55
C VAL A 122 -1.16 17.94 7.59
N ASP A 123 -0.48 18.29 6.49
CA ASP A 123 0.10 17.31 5.57
C ASP A 123 1.30 16.64 6.25
N GLN A 124 1.17 15.34 6.51
CA GLN A 124 2.19 14.50 7.16
C GLN A 124 3.25 13.96 6.16
N GLY A 125 3.14 14.34 4.90
CA GLY A 125 4.01 13.83 3.85
C GLY A 125 3.21 13.33 2.67
N GLY A 126 3.17 12.07 2.43
CA GLY A 126 2.53 11.46 1.28
C GLY A 126 3.54 10.82 0.34
N GLY A 127 3.06 10.26 -0.74
CA GLY A 127 3.90 9.43 -1.58
C GLY A 127 3.45 9.39 -3.02
N TYR A 128 3.98 8.41 -3.71
CA TYR A 128 3.64 8.09 -5.08
C TYR A 128 3.14 6.66 -5.17
N ASP A 129 2.14 6.43 -5.99
CA ASP A 129 1.96 5.11 -6.57
C ASP A 129 2.94 4.92 -7.72
N MET A 130 3.51 3.73 -7.83
CA MET A 130 4.37 3.36 -8.95
C MET A 130 3.85 2.10 -9.61
N ILE A 131 3.74 2.11 -10.93
CA ILE A 131 3.24 0.97 -11.72
C ILE A 131 4.40 0.32 -12.50
N LEU A 132 4.35 -1.01 -12.63
CA LEU A 132 5.32 -1.74 -13.43
C LEU A 132 4.98 -1.61 -14.91
N LEU A 133 5.84 -0.95 -15.68
CA LEU A 133 5.66 -0.70 -17.11
C LEU A 133 6.49 -1.59 -18.02
N ARG A 134 7.50 -2.26 -17.48
CA ARG A 134 8.41 -3.12 -18.24
C ARG A 134 8.27 -4.56 -17.78
N ASP A 135 8.53 -5.47 -18.69
CA ASP A 135 8.63 -6.89 -18.36
C ASP A 135 9.74 -7.11 -17.32
N PRO A 136 9.42 -7.60 -16.13
CA PRO A 136 10.42 -7.79 -15.06
C PRO A 136 11.49 -8.82 -15.43
N ARG A 137 11.27 -9.66 -16.46
CA ARG A 137 12.24 -10.62 -16.98
C ARG A 137 13.39 -9.92 -17.72
N GLU A 138 13.16 -8.76 -18.30
CA GLU A 138 14.19 -7.95 -18.97
C GLU A 138 15.21 -7.36 -18.00
N THR A 139 14.87 -7.33 -16.70
CA THR A 139 15.77 -6.81 -15.66
C THR A 139 16.74 -7.92 -15.23
N HIS A 140 18.01 -7.74 -15.53
CA HIS A 140 19.03 -8.67 -15.06
C HIS A 140 19.18 -8.60 -13.54
N VAL A 141 19.03 -9.77 -12.89
CA VAL A 141 19.42 -9.96 -11.49
C VAL A 141 20.30 -11.19 -11.45
N PRO A 142 21.50 -11.12 -10.91
CA PRO A 142 22.39 -12.28 -10.81
C PRO A 142 21.76 -13.36 -9.95
N PRO A 143 22.20 -14.60 -10.08
CA PRO A 143 21.80 -15.70 -9.17
C PRO A 143 22.00 -15.28 -7.71
N LEU A 144 21.16 -15.84 -6.83
CA LEU A 144 21.31 -15.58 -5.40
C LEU A 144 22.73 -15.95 -4.96
N PRO A 145 23.45 -15.06 -4.29
CA PRO A 145 24.74 -15.38 -3.69
C PRO A 145 24.65 -16.57 -2.73
N PRO A 146 25.74 -17.30 -2.51
CA PRO A 146 25.79 -18.35 -1.48
C PRO A 146 25.31 -17.84 -0.12
N GLY A 147 24.59 -18.68 0.61
CA GLY A 147 23.99 -18.32 1.90
C GLY A 147 22.65 -17.61 1.82
N LEU A 148 22.25 -17.07 0.64
CA LEU A 148 20.93 -16.47 0.47
C LEU A 148 19.89 -17.48 0.04
N THR A 149 18.73 -17.47 0.72
CA THR A 149 17.54 -18.22 0.34
C THR A 149 16.34 -17.28 0.30
N LEU A 150 15.47 -17.43 -0.71
CA LEU A 150 14.24 -16.68 -0.83
C LEU A 150 13.05 -17.64 -0.67
N GLU A 151 12.33 -17.47 0.42
CA GLU A 151 11.12 -18.23 0.71
C GLU A 151 9.88 -17.48 0.19
N ARG A 152 8.87 -18.26 -0.25
CA ARG A 152 7.57 -17.76 -0.70
C ARG A 152 6.48 -18.47 0.06
N TRP A 153 5.58 -17.70 0.67
CA TRP A 153 4.55 -18.24 1.54
C TRP A 153 3.18 -17.75 1.13
N ASN A 154 2.24 -18.66 0.98
CA ASN A 154 0.83 -18.40 0.76
C ASN A 154 0.04 -19.42 1.57
N ASN A 155 -0.79 -18.93 2.49
CA ASN A 155 -1.63 -19.73 3.39
C ASN A 155 -0.91 -20.97 3.99
N PRO A 156 0.21 -20.80 4.68
CA PRO A 156 0.95 -21.91 5.28
C PRO A 156 0.17 -22.59 6.40
N ALA A 157 0.48 -23.85 6.70
CA ALA A 157 -0.06 -24.57 7.85
C ALA A 157 0.22 -23.82 9.17
N THR A 158 -0.64 -24.00 10.17
CA THR A 158 -0.65 -23.17 11.39
C THR A 158 0.72 -23.11 12.10
N GLU A 159 1.38 -24.24 12.29
CA GLU A 159 2.71 -24.27 12.95
C GLU A 159 3.78 -23.50 12.18
N ALA A 160 3.78 -23.62 10.86
CA ALA A 160 4.69 -22.86 9.99
C ALA A 160 4.33 -21.37 10.01
N ARG A 161 3.03 -21.04 10.02
CA ARG A 161 2.51 -19.68 9.99
C ARG A 161 3.00 -18.84 11.16
N GLU A 162 2.94 -19.35 12.38
CA GLU A 162 3.39 -18.62 13.58
C GLU A 162 4.89 -18.27 13.51
N ARG A 163 5.71 -19.22 13.07
CA ARG A 163 7.15 -19.00 12.90
C ARG A 163 7.42 -17.96 11.80
N ILE A 164 6.72 -18.08 10.65
CA ILE A 164 6.89 -17.17 9.53
C ILE A 164 6.41 -15.76 9.92
N ALA A 165 5.29 -15.64 10.62
CA ALA A 165 4.78 -14.37 11.11
C ALA A 165 5.76 -13.70 12.06
N ALA A 166 6.41 -14.44 12.96
CA ALA A 166 7.44 -13.91 13.85
C ALA A 166 8.66 -13.40 13.08
N ASP A 167 9.15 -14.16 12.10
CA ASP A 167 10.30 -13.76 11.27
C ASP A 167 9.99 -12.52 10.42
N LEU A 168 8.79 -12.47 9.80
CA LEU A 168 8.33 -11.31 9.07
C LEU A 168 8.20 -10.08 9.97
N ALA A 169 7.66 -10.25 11.19
CA ALA A 169 7.51 -9.17 12.16
C ALA A 169 8.87 -8.59 12.59
N VAL A 170 9.91 -9.41 12.71
CA VAL A 170 11.29 -8.93 12.96
C VAL A 170 11.74 -8.01 11.83
N VAL A 171 11.65 -8.48 10.57
CA VAL A 171 12.12 -7.70 9.43
C VAL A 171 11.28 -6.43 9.26
N ILE A 172 9.96 -6.52 9.29
CA ILE A 172 9.04 -5.37 9.17
C ILE A 172 9.27 -4.39 10.32
N GLY A 173 9.31 -4.89 11.55
CA GLY A 173 9.50 -4.07 12.75
C GLY A 173 10.78 -3.24 12.70
N GLU A 174 11.90 -3.83 12.31
CA GLU A 174 13.17 -3.12 12.18
C GLU A 174 13.22 -2.20 10.94
N SER A 175 12.73 -2.68 9.79
CA SER A 175 12.77 -1.92 8.53
C SER A 175 11.93 -0.64 8.59
N PHE A 176 10.76 -0.72 9.23
CA PHE A 176 9.81 0.40 9.34
C PHE A 176 9.84 1.07 10.72
N ARG A 177 10.80 0.72 11.57
CA ARG A 177 11.01 1.30 12.90
C ARG A 177 9.75 1.22 13.78
N ILE A 178 9.02 0.10 13.70
CA ILE A 178 7.82 -0.11 14.51
C ILE A 178 8.21 -0.21 15.99
N PRO A 179 7.57 0.56 16.89
CA PRO A 179 7.88 0.52 18.32
C PRO A 179 7.71 -0.88 18.91
N ASP A 180 8.58 -1.25 19.84
CA ASP A 180 8.59 -2.58 20.48
C ASP A 180 7.25 -2.95 21.13
N ALA A 181 6.57 -1.97 21.74
CA ALA A 181 5.26 -2.16 22.35
C ALA A 181 4.20 -2.66 21.35
N ARG A 182 4.40 -2.44 20.04
CA ARG A 182 3.48 -2.84 18.97
C ARG A 182 3.85 -4.17 18.33
N ARG A 183 5.07 -4.71 18.56
CA ARG A 183 5.57 -5.91 17.86
C ARG A 183 4.75 -7.16 18.15
N SER A 184 4.24 -7.33 19.37
CA SER A 184 3.40 -8.48 19.69
C SER A 184 2.09 -8.51 18.91
N GLY A 185 1.45 -7.34 18.74
CA GLY A 185 0.27 -7.18 17.89
C GLY A 185 0.58 -7.45 16.42
N LEU A 186 1.75 -6.99 15.95
CA LEU A 186 2.20 -7.18 14.57
C LEU A 186 2.30 -8.66 14.17
N VAL A 187 2.81 -9.54 15.05
CA VAL A 187 2.87 -10.98 14.77
C VAL A 187 1.47 -11.55 14.56
N GLY A 188 0.51 -11.18 15.40
CA GLY A 188 -0.89 -11.60 15.26
C GLY A 188 -1.53 -11.12 13.97
N GLU A 189 -1.32 -9.85 13.59
CA GLU A 189 -1.82 -9.28 12.33
C GLU A 189 -1.23 -9.99 11.10
N ILE A 190 0.07 -10.24 11.09
CA ILE A 190 0.74 -10.97 10.01
C ILE A 190 0.22 -12.40 9.92
N SER A 191 0.01 -13.07 11.06
CA SER A 191 -0.57 -14.41 11.08
C SER A 191 -1.95 -14.45 10.44
N LEU A 192 -2.85 -13.50 10.78
CA LEU A 192 -4.16 -13.36 10.16
C LEU A 192 -4.08 -13.03 8.65
N THR A 193 -3.08 -12.23 8.27
CA THR A 193 -2.87 -11.88 6.87
C THR A 193 -2.40 -13.09 6.06
N LEU A 194 -1.52 -13.93 6.62
CA LEU A 194 -1.04 -15.17 6.00
C LEU A 194 -2.16 -16.20 5.75
N GLU A 195 -3.30 -16.09 6.42
CA GLU A 195 -4.48 -16.91 6.16
C GLU A 195 -5.24 -16.51 4.88
N GLN A 196 -4.98 -15.31 4.36
CA GLN A 196 -5.72 -14.82 3.19
C GLN A 196 -5.17 -15.43 1.91
N PRO A 197 -5.98 -16.14 1.08
CA PRO A 197 -5.51 -16.77 -0.15
C PRO A 197 -4.89 -15.79 -1.16
N ARG A 198 -5.32 -14.51 -1.12
CA ARG A 198 -4.81 -13.44 -1.98
C ARG A 198 -3.46 -12.85 -1.55
N PHE A 199 -2.98 -13.25 -0.36
CA PHE A 199 -1.75 -12.71 0.23
C PHE A 199 -0.58 -13.65 0.03
N HIS A 200 0.56 -13.11 -0.37
CA HIS A 200 1.81 -13.83 -0.52
C HIS A 200 2.93 -13.07 0.20
N ALA A 201 3.63 -13.74 1.09
CA ALA A 201 4.79 -13.20 1.79
C ALA A 201 6.09 -13.75 1.20
N TYR A 202 7.10 -12.91 1.11
CA TYR A 202 8.44 -13.24 0.66
C TYR A 202 9.43 -12.92 1.77
N LEU A 203 10.25 -13.89 2.12
CA LEU A 203 11.25 -13.76 3.17
C LEU A 203 12.62 -14.14 2.62
N LEU A 204 13.55 -13.19 2.60
CA LEU A 204 14.93 -13.42 2.23
C LEU A 204 15.74 -13.70 3.49
N ARG A 205 16.48 -14.81 3.49
CA ARG A 205 17.40 -15.17 4.57
C ARG A 205 18.84 -15.18 4.09
N LEU A 206 19.73 -14.75 4.97
CA LEU A 206 21.18 -14.91 4.82
C LEU A 206 21.66 -15.86 5.92
N ASP A 207 22.21 -17.00 5.54
CA ASP A 207 22.68 -18.05 6.48
C ASP A 207 21.62 -18.43 7.53
N GLY A 208 20.34 -18.47 7.09
CA GLY A 208 19.18 -18.76 7.93
C GLY A 208 18.58 -17.56 8.66
N GLU A 209 19.29 -16.44 8.76
CA GLU A 209 18.79 -15.21 9.41
C GLU A 209 17.84 -14.44 8.49
N PRO A 210 16.62 -14.02 8.95
CA PRO A 210 15.71 -13.21 8.15
C PRO A 210 16.26 -11.78 7.99
N VAL A 211 16.46 -11.32 6.74
CA VAL A 211 17.14 -10.05 6.45
C VAL A 211 16.33 -9.07 5.63
N ALA A 212 15.41 -9.55 4.78
CA ALA A 212 14.54 -8.70 3.98
C ALA A 212 13.20 -9.40 3.71
N THR A 213 12.18 -8.61 3.47
CA THR A 213 10.82 -9.07 3.20
C THR A 213 10.15 -8.24 2.13
N GLY A 214 9.05 -8.75 1.61
CA GLY A 214 8.07 -8.06 0.82
C GLY A 214 6.80 -8.89 0.73
N GLU A 215 5.71 -8.24 0.45
CA GLU A 215 4.38 -8.82 0.40
C GLU A 215 3.69 -8.45 -0.91
N ARG A 216 2.80 -9.30 -1.38
CA ARG A 216 1.88 -8.95 -2.45
C ARG A 216 0.47 -9.41 -2.12
N TYR A 217 -0.48 -8.59 -2.50
CA TYR A 217 -1.91 -8.89 -2.47
C TYR A 217 -2.40 -8.96 -3.90
N THR A 218 -2.84 -10.15 -4.33
CA THR A 218 -3.25 -10.38 -5.72
C THR A 218 -4.72 -10.76 -5.76
N PHE A 219 -5.54 -9.86 -6.32
CA PHE A 219 -6.97 -10.06 -6.56
C PHE A 219 -7.50 -9.02 -7.55
N ASP A 220 -8.67 -9.24 -8.10
CA ASP A 220 -9.33 -8.35 -9.06
C ASP A 220 -8.39 -7.92 -10.23
N GLY A 221 -7.52 -8.82 -10.69
CA GLY A 221 -6.60 -8.55 -11.81
C GLY A 221 -5.39 -7.67 -11.51
N ALA A 222 -5.16 -7.33 -10.24
CA ALA A 222 -4.03 -6.51 -9.81
C ALA A 222 -3.21 -7.16 -8.70
N SER A 223 -1.92 -6.86 -8.67
CA SER A 223 -0.99 -7.14 -7.55
C SER A 223 -0.52 -5.84 -6.92
N HIS A 224 -0.87 -5.62 -5.67
CA HIS A 224 -0.31 -4.58 -4.83
C HIS A 224 0.90 -5.11 -4.08
N LEU A 225 2.08 -4.55 -4.33
CA LEU A 225 3.31 -4.90 -3.63
C LEU A 225 3.49 -3.98 -2.42
N SER A 226 3.74 -4.55 -1.26
CA SER A 226 3.83 -3.81 0.00
C SER A 226 4.87 -4.38 0.94
N SER A 227 5.07 -3.74 2.08
CA SER A 227 5.97 -4.17 3.17
C SER A 227 7.37 -4.55 2.68
N ILE A 228 7.85 -3.93 1.59
CA ILE A 228 9.19 -4.20 1.06
C ILE A 228 10.22 -3.53 1.96
N GLY A 229 10.90 -4.33 2.76
CA GLY A 229 11.82 -3.87 3.78
C GLY A 229 13.10 -4.70 3.85
N THR A 230 14.19 -4.04 4.27
CA THR A 230 15.47 -4.68 4.60
C THR A 230 15.92 -4.17 5.95
N ARG A 231 16.23 -5.09 6.86
CA ARG A 231 16.71 -4.73 8.20
C ARG A 231 17.92 -3.79 8.12
N PRO A 232 18.03 -2.76 8.96
CA PRO A 232 19.06 -1.71 8.85
C PRO A 232 20.50 -2.24 8.73
N ALA A 233 20.85 -3.29 9.48
CA ALA A 233 22.17 -3.91 9.46
C ALA A 233 22.53 -4.58 8.10
N PHE A 234 21.54 -4.81 7.25
CA PHE A 234 21.70 -5.52 5.97
C PHE A 234 21.40 -4.66 4.73
N GLN A 235 21.12 -3.37 4.93
CA GLN A 235 20.87 -2.43 3.83
C GLN A 235 22.11 -2.24 2.95
N GLY A 236 21.91 -1.74 1.73
CA GLY A 236 22.98 -1.50 0.77
C GLY A 236 23.51 -2.74 0.05
N ARG A 237 23.03 -3.94 0.37
CA ARG A 237 23.46 -5.22 -0.23
C ARG A 237 22.58 -5.70 -1.39
N GLY A 238 21.63 -4.91 -1.83
CA GLY A 238 20.72 -5.26 -2.94
C GLY A 238 19.54 -6.19 -2.56
N PHE A 239 19.33 -6.49 -1.28
CA PHE A 239 18.30 -7.43 -0.83
C PHE A 239 16.88 -6.96 -1.15
N GLY A 240 16.58 -5.68 -0.99
CA GLY A 240 15.30 -5.10 -1.41
C GLY A 240 15.04 -5.28 -2.90
N ARG A 241 16.08 -5.18 -3.75
CA ARG A 241 15.96 -5.43 -5.19
C ARG A 241 15.61 -6.88 -5.50
N ILE A 242 16.25 -7.83 -4.80
CA ILE A 242 15.96 -9.27 -4.97
C ILE A 242 14.50 -9.56 -4.66
N VAL A 243 14.01 -9.08 -3.51
CA VAL A 243 12.63 -9.29 -3.07
C VAL A 243 11.63 -8.62 -4.00
N THR A 244 11.81 -7.34 -4.34
CA THR A 244 10.89 -6.61 -5.23
C THR A 244 10.79 -7.28 -6.60
N ARG A 245 11.94 -7.70 -7.16
CA ARG A 245 11.94 -8.39 -8.45
C ARG A 245 11.20 -9.72 -8.38
N ALA A 246 11.38 -10.50 -7.31
CA ALA A 246 10.68 -11.78 -7.15
C ALA A 246 9.16 -11.58 -7.10
N LEU A 247 8.69 -10.58 -6.32
CA LEU A 247 7.28 -10.18 -6.26
C LEU A 247 6.72 -9.85 -7.65
N ALA A 248 7.45 -9.02 -8.41
CA ALA A 248 7.06 -8.62 -9.75
C ALA A 248 7.04 -9.80 -10.74
N LEU A 249 8.06 -10.66 -10.70
CA LEU A 249 8.14 -11.84 -11.56
C LEU A 249 7.01 -12.83 -11.31
N ASP A 250 6.72 -13.11 -10.04
CA ASP A 250 5.66 -14.06 -9.70
C ASP A 250 4.28 -13.51 -10.07
N SER A 251 4.03 -12.20 -9.87
CA SER A 251 2.81 -11.53 -10.34
C SER A 251 2.69 -11.57 -11.87
N PHE A 252 3.81 -11.35 -12.57
CA PHE A 252 3.85 -11.39 -14.03
C PHE A 252 3.62 -12.81 -14.57
N ALA A 253 4.17 -13.84 -13.89
CA ALA A 253 3.99 -15.23 -14.24
C ALA A 253 2.53 -15.71 -14.05
N GLU A 254 1.80 -15.09 -13.15
CA GLU A 254 0.35 -15.30 -12.94
C GLU A 254 -0.52 -14.50 -13.92
N GLU A 255 0.09 -13.86 -14.93
CA GLU A 255 -0.57 -13.06 -15.95
C GLU A 255 -1.36 -11.84 -15.39
N ILE A 256 -0.93 -11.32 -14.23
CA ILE A 256 -1.55 -10.15 -13.62
C ILE A 256 -1.28 -8.91 -14.48
N GLY A 257 -2.36 -8.26 -14.90
CA GLY A 257 -2.29 -7.11 -15.82
C GLY A 257 -1.78 -5.82 -15.17
N LEU A 258 -1.99 -5.64 -13.87
CA LEU A 258 -1.65 -4.42 -13.14
C LEU A 258 -0.81 -4.76 -11.89
N ILE A 259 0.47 -4.38 -11.91
CA ILE A 259 1.40 -4.56 -10.80
C ILE A 259 1.86 -3.18 -10.32
N TYR A 260 1.64 -2.87 -9.05
CA TYR A 260 1.92 -1.55 -8.52
C TYR A 260 2.30 -1.59 -7.04
N LEU A 261 2.87 -0.49 -6.56
CA LEU A 261 3.25 -0.28 -5.17
C LEU A 261 3.10 1.20 -4.79
N GLY A 262 2.98 1.47 -3.48
CA GLY A 262 3.09 2.80 -2.92
C GLY A 262 4.48 3.05 -2.32
N VAL A 263 4.98 4.29 -2.40
CA VAL A 263 6.26 4.69 -1.81
C VAL A 263 6.19 6.13 -1.30
N TYR A 264 6.68 6.38 -0.09
CA TYR A 264 6.80 7.75 0.44
C TYR A 264 7.73 8.60 -0.42
N ALA A 265 7.36 9.86 -0.64
CA ALA A 265 8.07 10.77 -1.54
C ALA A 265 9.53 11.04 -1.10
N GLU A 266 9.80 11.05 0.20
CA GLU A 266 11.15 11.20 0.76
C GLU A 266 12.01 9.95 0.64
N ASN A 267 11.45 8.77 0.36
CA ASN A 267 12.19 7.53 0.23
C ASN A 267 12.86 7.39 -1.15
N SER A 268 13.73 8.36 -1.48
CA SER A 268 14.45 8.38 -2.76
C SER A 268 15.24 7.10 -3.05
N PRO A 269 15.86 6.40 -2.07
CA PRO A 269 16.51 5.12 -2.35
C PRO A 269 15.56 4.05 -2.87
N ALA A 270 14.36 3.93 -2.30
CA ALA A 270 13.34 2.97 -2.76
C ALA A 270 12.80 3.35 -4.13
N ILE A 271 12.51 4.63 -4.39
CA ILE A 271 12.07 5.12 -5.69
C ILE A 271 13.06 4.71 -6.78
N ARG A 272 14.36 5.03 -6.61
CA ARG A 272 15.41 4.63 -7.57
C ARG A 272 15.53 3.11 -7.75
N LEU A 273 15.32 2.34 -6.68
CA LEU A 273 15.30 0.89 -6.76
C LEU A 273 14.15 0.42 -7.66
N TYR A 274 12.94 0.92 -7.43
CA TYR A 274 11.75 0.54 -8.21
C TYR A 274 11.85 0.98 -9.67
N GLU A 275 12.32 2.19 -9.94
CA GLU A 275 12.61 2.67 -11.29
C GLU A 275 13.58 1.75 -12.02
N SER A 276 14.65 1.29 -11.34
CA SER A 276 15.63 0.37 -11.89
C SER A 276 15.07 -1.03 -12.21
N LEU A 277 13.90 -1.36 -11.66
CA LEU A 277 13.16 -2.59 -11.93
C LEU A 277 12.03 -2.41 -12.96
N GLY A 278 11.87 -1.20 -13.50
CA GLY A 278 10.88 -0.91 -14.54
C GLY A 278 9.57 -0.34 -14.03
N PHE A 279 9.49 0.00 -12.75
CA PHE A 279 8.36 0.78 -12.24
C PHE A 279 8.51 2.25 -12.62
N ALA A 280 7.38 2.92 -12.81
CA ALA A 280 7.32 4.36 -13.05
C ALA A 280 6.31 5.01 -12.11
N VAL A 281 6.60 6.24 -11.72
CA VAL A 281 5.71 7.05 -10.88
C VAL A 281 4.41 7.31 -11.61
N LEU A 282 3.28 7.05 -10.97
CA LEU A 282 1.93 7.28 -11.47
C LEU A 282 1.34 8.51 -10.80
N GLY A 283 1.10 9.55 -11.59
CA GLY A 283 0.47 10.77 -11.10
C GLY A 283 1.36 11.65 -10.20
N PRO A 284 0.79 12.71 -9.65
CA PRO A 284 1.46 13.59 -8.70
C PRO A 284 1.57 12.96 -7.30
N ARG A 285 2.40 13.56 -6.45
CA ARG A 285 2.50 13.19 -5.04
C ARG A 285 1.14 13.34 -4.34
N SER A 286 0.73 12.33 -3.60
CA SER A 286 -0.41 12.41 -2.68
C SER A 286 -0.09 13.33 -1.49
N SER A 287 -1.12 13.79 -0.79
CA SER A 287 -1.01 14.43 0.52
C SER A 287 -1.75 13.62 1.56
N ASP A 288 -1.09 13.42 2.69
CA ASP A 288 -1.58 12.65 3.84
C ASP A 288 -2.03 13.63 4.93
N MET A 289 -3.30 14.05 4.86
CA MET A 289 -3.86 15.12 5.68
C MET A 289 -4.39 14.59 7.02
N LEU A 290 -3.73 14.93 8.13
CA LEU A 290 -4.06 14.51 9.50
C LEU A 290 -4.60 15.67 10.33
N LEU A 291 -5.70 15.44 11.05
CA LEU A 291 -6.19 16.34 12.11
C LEU A 291 -5.75 15.81 13.47
N GLU A 292 -4.77 16.50 14.09
CA GLU A 292 -4.17 16.05 15.37
C GLU A 292 -5.11 16.23 16.57
N HIS A 293 -5.88 17.33 16.58
CA HIS A 293 -6.76 17.71 17.69
C HIS A 293 -8.18 18.02 17.17
N PRO A 294 -9.07 17.03 17.08
CA PRO A 294 -10.42 17.26 16.56
C PRO A 294 -11.27 18.23 17.41
N ASN A 295 -10.87 18.48 18.66
CA ASN A 295 -11.59 19.36 19.60
C ASN A 295 -11.14 20.83 19.55
N GLY A 296 -10.38 21.25 18.55
CA GLY A 296 -9.91 22.63 18.34
C GLY A 296 -10.78 23.46 17.40
N ARG A 297 -12.03 23.05 17.14
CA ARG A 297 -13.02 23.79 16.36
C ARG A 297 -14.07 24.43 17.24
#